data_204fb8a46f423a8796001049aa53955b
#
_entry.id   204fb8a46f423a8796001049aa53955b
#
_cell.length_a   1.000
_cell.length_b   1.000
_cell.length_c   1.000
_cell.angle_alpha   90.00
_cell.angle_beta   90.00
_cell.angle_gamma   90.00
#
_symmetry.space_group_name_H-M   'P 1'
#
loop_
_entity.id
_entity.type
_entity.pdbx_description
1 polymer ?
#
loop_
_entity_poly.entity_id
_entity_poly.type
_entity_poly.pdbx_seq_one_letter_code
_entity_poly.pdbx_strand_id
1 'polypeptide(L)'
;MEMYNLLLVDDEADVLQAMKRKIDWEALGFCLAGTAENGQEALELAEQLHIDVVLTDIKMPYMDGLTLCRKLKENYRNMKVVIYSGFDDFEFAREAVHLEAEEYLLKPISVKDMEEVLTRIRQ
;
A
#
# COMPACT_ATOMS: atom_id res chain seq x y z
N MET A 1 -22.02 3.03 6.85
CA MET A 1 -21.03 2.91 5.77
C MET A 1 -19.85 2.12 6.27
N GLU A 2 -19.48 1.07 5.54
CA GLU A 2 -18.38 0.23 5.92
C GLU A 2 -17.04 0.89 5.59
N MET A 3 -16.13 0.84 6.54
CA MET A 3 -14.78 1.38 6.37
C MET A 3 -13.80 0.23 6.11
N TYR A 4 -12.91 0.43 5.17
CA TYR A 4 -11.84 -0.53 4.92
C TYR A 4 -10.60 -0.14 5.70
N ASN A 5 -9.96 -1.11 6.34
CA ASN A 5 -8.74 -0.88 7.09
C ASN A 5 -7.53 -0.89 6.15
N LEU A 6 -6.74 0.16 6.21
CA LEU A 6 -5.59 0.35 5.33
C LEU A 6 -4.30 0.40 6.14
N LEU A 7 -3.28 -0.30 5.65
CA LEU A 7 -1.93 -0.27 6.21
C LEU A 7 -1.02 0.44 5.22
N LEU A 8 -0.29 1.43 5.70
CA LEU A 8 0.63 2.22 4.90
C LEU A 8 2.06 1.82 5.21
N VAL A 9 2.84 1.48 4.18
CA VAL A 9 4.21 0.96 4.35
C VAL A 9 5.20 1.75 3.51
N ASP A 10 6.18 2.34 4.17
CA ASP A 10 7.26 3.08 3.50
C ASP A 10 8.41 3.22 4.49
N ASP A 11 9.64 3.02 4.04
CA ASP A 11 10.81 3.13 4.91
C ASP A 11 11.21 4.56 5.22
N GLU A 12 10.59 5.52 4.55
CA GLU A 12 10.82 6.95 4.81
C GLU A 12 9.73 7.50 5.72
N ALA A 13 10.08 7.76 6.98
CA ALA A 13 9.13 8.26 7.96
C ALA A 13 8.46 9.57 7.51
N ASP A 14 9.19 10.43 6.82
CA ASP A 14 8.63 11.69 6.33
C ASP A 14 7.53 11.48 5.30
N VAL A 15 7.68 10.47 4.44
CA VAL A 15 6.66 10.11 3.45
C VAL A 15 5.41 9.62 4.16
N LEU A 16 5.57 8.75 5.16
CA LEU A 16 4.43 8.26 5.95
C LEU A 16 3.66 9.41 6.61
N GLN A 17 4.39 10.33 7.23
CA GLN A 17 3.76 11.47 7.90
C GLN A 17 3.04 12.37 6.90
N ALA A 18 3.65 12.63 5.75
CA ALA A 18 3.04 13.46 4.73
C ALA A 18 1.74 12.82 4.19
N MET A 19 1.75 11.53 3.94
CA MET A 19 0.57 10.82 3.44
C MET A 19 -0.54 10.78 4.48
N LYS A 20 -0.18 10.60 5.74
CA LYS A 20 -1.17 10.62 6.82
C LYS A 20 -1.91 11.95 6.91
N ARG A 21 -1.20 13.06 6.68
CA ARG A 21 -1.78 14.40 6.81
C ARG A 21 -2.51 14.89 5.56
N LYS A 22 -1.99 14.56 4.37
CA LYS A 22 -2.49 15.13 3.12
C LYS A 22 -3.76 14.47 2.61
N ILE A 23 -3.98 13.22 2.98
CA ILE A 23 -5.09 12.45 2.46
C ILE A 23 -6.17 12.31 3.53
N ASP A 24 -7.39 12.63 3.14
CA ASP A 24 -8.55 12.46 4.03
C ASP A 24 -9.06 11.03 3.88
N TRP A 25 -8.41 10.10 4.58
CA TRP A 25 -8.69 8.69 4.49
C TRP A 25 -10.17 8.38 4.80
N GLU A 26 -10.68 8.98 5.86
CA GLU A 26 -12.06 8.72 6.29
C GLU A 26 -13.08 9.16 5.24
N ALA A 27 -12.85 10.31 4.61
CA ALA A 27 -13.73 10.80 3.55
C ALA A 27 -13.77 9.84 2.37
N LEU A 28 -12.67 9.13 2.14
CA LEU A 28 -12.56 8.16 1.06
C LEU A 28 -13.08 6.77 1.45
N GLY A 29 -13.45 6.58 2.71
CA GLY A 29 -13.98 5.32 3.20
C GLY A 29 -12.94 4.38 3.77
N PHE A 30 -11.81 4.92 4.23
CA PHE A 30 -10.72 4.10 4.76
C PHE A 30 -10.35 4.52 6.17
N CYS A 31 -10.05 3.54 7.01
CA CYS A 31 -9.47 3.75 8.32
C CYS A 31 -7.98 3.45 8.20
N LEU A 32 -7.13 4.44 8.48
CA LEU A 32 -5.69 4.20 8.49
C LEU A 32 -5.36 3.44 9.77
N ALA A 33 -5.34 2.12 9.68
CA ALA A 33 -5.22 1.23 10.82
C ALA A 33 -3.81 1.16 11.39
N GLY A 34 -2.81 1.41 10.55
CA GLY A 34 -1.43 1.39 11.01
C GLY A 34 -0.47 1.85 9.93
N THR A 35 0.78 2.04 10.34
CA THR A 35 1.88 2.34 9.44
C THR A 35 3.06 1.44 9.77
N ALA A 36 3.84 1.08 8.76
CA ALA A 36 5.03 0.25 8.93
C ALA A 36 6.19 0.84 8.15
N GLU A 37 7.40 0.69 8.65
CA GLU A 37 8.60 1.24 8.00
C GLU A 37 9.40 0.17 7.27
N ASN A 38 8.95 -1.08 7.29
CA ASN A 38 9.59 -2.17 6.54
C ASN A 38 8.59 -3.30 6.34
N GLY A 39 8.97 -4.25 5.49
CA GLY A 39 8.09 -5.36 5.15
C GLY A 39 7.81 -6.31 6.30
N GLN A 40 8.79 -6.55 7.16
CA GLN A 40 8.60 -7.44 8.31
C GLN A 40 7.58 -6.86 9.29
N GLU A 41 7.71 -5.57 9.60
CA GLU A 41 6.75 -4.89 10.46
C GLU A 41 5.35 -4.92 9.84
N ALA A 42 5.26 -4.73 8.51
CA ALA A 42 3.99 -4.80 7.81
C ALA A 42 3.34 -6.18 7.96
N LEU A 43 4.12 -7.24 7.82
CA LEU A 43 3.61 -8.60 7.99
C LEU A 43 3.11 -8.85 9.41
N GLU A 44 3.84 -8.36 10.40
CA GLU A 44 3.43 -8.48 11.80
C GLU A 44 2.12 -7.75 12.07
N LEU A 45 1.99 -6.53 11.55
CA LEU A 45 0.74 -5.78 11.70
C LEU A 45 -0.43 -6.42 10.98
N ALA A 46 -0.17 -7.02 9.81
CA ALA A 46 -1.21 -7.72 9.07
C ALA A 46 -1.74 -8.94 9.85
N GLU A 47 -0.91 -9.57 10.67
CA GLU A 47 -1.34 -10.67 11.53
C GLU A 47 -2.15 -10.18 12.73
N GLN A 48 -1.79 -9.03 13.28
CA GLN A 48 -2.41 -8.49 14.48
C GLN A 48 -3.69 -7.71 14.22
N LEU A 49 -3.76 -7.08 13.07
CA LEU A 49 -4.86 -6.21 12.70
C LEU A 49 -5.61 -6.82 11.52
N HIS A 50 -6.90 -6.50 11.45
CA HIS A 50 -7.67 -6.86 10.26
C HIS A 50 -7.39 -5.79 9.19
N ILE A 51 -6.59 -6.14 8.19
CA ILE A 51 -6.19 -5.21 7.12
C ILE A 51 -6.86 -5.63 5.81
N ASP A 52 -7.50 -4.69 5.15
CA ASP A 52 -8.16 -4.92 3.85
C ASP A 52 -7.29 -4.50 2.68
N VAL A 53 -6.52 -3.42 2.86
CA VAL A 53 -5.69 -2.82 1.79
C VAL A 53 -4.32 -2.48 2.35
N VAL A 54 -3.27 -2.84 1.61
CA VAL A 54 -1.90 -2.44 1.93
C VAL A 54 -1.41 -1.53 0.81
N LEU A 55 -0.88 -0.38 1.20
CA LEU A 55 -0.30 0.59 0.29
C LEU A 55 1.19 0.66 0.61
N THR A 56 2.04 0.16 -0.30
CA THR A 56 3.46 -0.02 -0.01
C THR A 56 4.39 0.55 -1.08
N ASP A 57 5.50 1.11 -0.62
CA ASP A 57 6.64 1.45 -1.46
C ASP A 57 7.31 0.17 -1.94
N ILE A 58 8.06 0.22 -3.04
CA ILE A 58 8.84 -0.92 -3.53
C ILE A 58 10.19 -1.01 -2.85
N LYS A 59 10.97 0.06 -2.88
CA LYS A 59 12.35 0.00 -2.40
C LYS A 59 12.44 0.24 -0.91
N MET A 60 12.59 -0.86 -0.19
CA MET A 60 12.76 -0.86 1.26
C MET A 60 13.88 -1.83 1.62
N PRO A 61 14.60 -1.59 2.73
CA PRO A 61 15.65 -2.52 3.18
C PRO A 61 15.08 -3.90 3.51
N TYR A 62 15.85 -4.93 3.24
CA TYR A 62 15.62 -6.33 3.61
C TYR A 62 14.45 -7.00 2.89
N MET A 63 13.34 -6.34 2.72
CA MET A 63 12.19 -6.89 2.01
C MET A 63 11.55 -5.77 1.20
N ASP A 64 11.60 -5.87 -0.13
CA ASP A 64 10.99 -4.86 -0.98
C ASP A 64 9.47 -5.02 -1.04
N GLY A 65 8.79 -4.02 -1.63
CA GLY A 65 7.33 -4.03 -1.71
C GLY A 65 6.77 -5.16 -2.58
N LEU A 66 7.54 -5.62 -3.57
CA LEU A 66 7.11 -6.74 -4.41
C LEU A 66 7.10 -8.05 -3.62
N THR A 67 8.15 -8.28 -2.84
CA THR A 67 8.22 -9.44 -1.96
C THR A 67 7.12 -9.39 -0.91
N LEU A 68 6.90 -8.22 -0.33
CA LEU A 68 5.82 -8.03 0.63
C LEU A 68 4.46 -8.36 -0.01
N CYS A 69 4.21 -7.85 -1.22
CA CYS A 69 2.97 -8.12 -1.94
C CYS A 69 2.76 -9.62 -2.14
N ARG A 70 3.80 -10.32 -2.58
CA ARG A 70 3.72 -11.76 -2.78
C ARG A 70 3.35 -12.49 -1.49
N LYS A 71 4.02 -12.16 -0.40
CA LYS A 71 3.75 -12.80 0.90
C LYS A 71 2.34 -12.51 1.40
N LEU A 72 1.88 -11.27 1.24
CA LEU A 72 0.53 -10.90 1.65
C LEU A 72 -0.52 -11.65 0.83
N LYS A 73 -0.33 -11.73 -0.48
CA LYS A 73 -1.27 -12.44 -1.35
C LYS A 73 -1.31 -13.94 -1.06
N GLU A 74 -0.18 -14.53 -0.72
CA GLU A 74 -0.14 -15.95 -0.35
C GLU A 74 -0.91 -16.25 0.93
N ASN A 75 -0.88 -15.34 1.89
CA ASN A 75 -1.49 -15.53 3.21
C ASN A 75 -2.90 -14.97 3.34
N TYR A 76 -3.24 -13.96 2.55
CA TYR A 76 -4.53 -13.27 2.65
C TYR A 76 -5.11 -13.06 1.25
N ARG A 77 -5.94 -13.98 0.82
CA ARG A 77 -6.48 -13.99 -0.56
C ARG A 77 -7.23 -12.74 -0.96
N ASN A 78 -7.98 -12.18 -0.02
CA ASN A 78 -8.84 -11.03 -0.32
C ASN A 78 -8.18 -9.69 -0.04
N MET A 79 -6.95 -9.69 0.45
CA MET A 79 -6.22 -8.47 0.73
C MET A 79 -5.81 -7.80 -0.57
N LYS A 80 -6.08 -6.52 -0.69
CA LYS A 80 -5.69 -5.74 -1.87
C LYS A 80 -4.36 -5.05 -1.59
N VAL A 81 -3.49 -5.02 -2.59
CA VAL A 81 -2.18 -4.41 -2.46
C VAL A 81 -2.00 -3.38 -3.56
N VAL A 82 -1.66 -2.16 -3.16
CA VAL A 82 -1.33 -1.07 -4.06
C VAL A 82 0.16 -0.78 -3.88
N ILE A 83 0.89 -0.74 -4.98
CA ILE A 83 2.34 -0.53 -4.95
C ILE A 83 2.65 0.84 -5.55
N TYR A 84 3.55 1.58 -4.92
CA TYR A 84 4.03 2.84 -5.47
C TYR A 84 5.56 2.88 -5.46
N SER A 85 6.15 3.62 -6.41
CA SER A 85 7.60 3.66 -6.56
C SER A 85 8.05 4.99 -7.16
N GLY A 86 9.25 5.44 -6.80
CA GLY A 86 9.89 6.58 -7.43
C GLY A 86 10.58 6.23 -8.74
N PHE A 87 10.50 4.98 -9.16
CA PHE A 87 11.16 4.50 -10.36
C PHE A 87 10.14 4.19 -11.45
N ASP A 88 10.34 4.83 -12.60
CA ASP A 88 9.59 4.49 -13.80
C ASP A 88 10.29 3.29 -14.41
N ASP A 89 10.09 2.12 -13.82
CA ASP A 89 10.75 0.90 -14.22
C ASP A 89 9.71 -0.10 -14.69
N PHE A 90 9.77 -0.42 -15.96
CA PHE A 90 8.86 -1.36 -16.59
C PHE A 90 8.90 -2.73 -15.91
N GLU A 91 10.08 -3.18 -15.47
CA GLU A 91 10.20 -4.48 -14.83
C GLU A 91 9.47 -4.54 -13.49
N PHE A 92 9.51 -3.48 -12.70
CA PHE A 92 8.74 -3.43 -11.45
C PHE A 92 7.24 -3.45 -11.71
N ALA A 93 6.78 -2.68 -12.70
CA ALA A 93 5.36 -2.65 -13.05
C ALA A 93 4.89 -4.02 -13.53
N ARG A 94 5.71 -4.67 -14.34
CA ARG A 94 5.43 -5.99 -14.87
C ARG A 94 5.33 -7.04 -13.75
N GLU A 95 6.27 -7.00 -12.82
CA GLU A 95 6.27 -7.90 -11.68
C GLU A 95 5.06 -7.68 -10.79
N ALA A 96 4.67 -6.42 -10.59
CA ALA A 96 3.49 -6.10 -9.80
C ALA A 96 2.22 -6.70 -10.41
N VAL A 97 2.09 -6.66 -11.72
CA VAL A 97 0.97 -7.30 -12.42
C VAL A 97 0.98 -8.82 -12.20
N HIS A 98 2.14 -9.44 -12.30
CA HIS A 98 2.28 -10.88 -12.05
C HIS A 98 1.88 -11.26 -10.63
N LEU A 99 2.15 -10.39 -9.66
CA LEU A 99 1.82 -10.63 -8.26
C LEU A 99 0.39 -10.24 -7.90
N GLU A 100 -0.38 -9.83 -8.91
CA GLU A 100 -1.80 -9.45 -8.77
C GLU A 100 -2.02 -8.25 -7.85
N ALA A 101 -1.06 -7.31 -7.83
CA ALA A 101 -1.28 -6.02 -7.19
C ALA A 101 -2.42 -5.30 -7.91
N GLU A 102 -3.30 -4.66 -7.17
CA GLU A 102 -4.48 -3.99 -7.73
C GLU A 102 -4.12 -2.74 -8.53
N GLU A 103 -3.11 -2.01 -8.07
CA GLU A 103 -2.67 -0.77 -8.72
C GLU A 103 -1.16 -0.59 -8.54
N TYR A 104 -0.57 0.13 -9.47
CA TYR A 104 0.84 0.51 -9.41
C TYR A 104 0.94 2.00 -9.70
N LEU A 105 1.50 2.76 -8.77
CA LEU A 105 1.60 4.21 -8.87
C LEU A 105 3.05 4.66 -8.91
N LEU A 106 3.30 5.77 -9.62
CA LEU A 106 4.62 6.38 -9.68
C LEU A 106 4.68 7.62 -8.80
N LYS A 107 5.76 7.77 -8.05
CA LYS A 107 6.02 8.98 -7.26
C LYS A 107 6.45 10.11 -8.21
N PRO A 108 6.16 11.36 -7.89
CA PRO A 108 5.41 11.82 -6.73
C PRO A 108 3.91 11.58 -6.91
N ILE A 109 3.27 11.05 -5.89
CA ILE A 109 1.85 10.74 -5.94
C ILE A 109 1.06 11.95 -5.47
N SER A 110 0.20 12.48 -6.33
CA SER A 110 -0.67 13.59 -5.94
C SER A 110 -1.84 13.09 -5.11
N VAL A 111 -2.44 13.99 -4.35
CA VAL A 111 -3.66 13.68 -3.60
C VAL A 111 -4.74 13.19 -4.55
N LYS A 112 -4.87 13.84 -5.70
CA LYS A 112 -5.86 13.45 -6.72
C LYS A 112 -5.66 12.01 -7.21
N ASP A 113 -4.40 11.64 -7.52
CA ASP A 113 -4.09 10.29 -7.98
C ASP A 113 -4.45 9.25 -6.91
N MET A 114 -4.12 9.55 -5.67
CA MET A 114 -4.43 8.67 -4.56
C MET A 114 -5.93 8.51 -4.36
N GLU A 115 -6.66 9.62 -4.43
CA GLU A 115 -8.12 9.58 -4.32
C GLU A 115 -8.76 8.73 -5.40
N GLU A 116 -8.26 8.86 -6.64
CA GLU A 116 -8.76 8.07 -7.76
C GLU A 116 -8.52 6.57 -7.55
N VAL A 117 -7.31 6.21 -7.12
CA VAL A 117 -6.96 4.80 -6.87
C VAL A 117 -7.81 4.23 -5.75
N LEU A 118 -7.91 4.93 -4.64
CA LEU A 118 -8.68 4.44 -3.49
C LEU A 118 -10.17 4.31 -3.81
N THR A 119 -10.68 5.21 -4.64
CA THR A 119 -12.07 5.12 -5.10
C THR A 119 -12.28 3.85 -5.91
N ARG A 120 -11.33 3.52 -6.81
CA ARG A 120 -11.41 2.29 -7.60
C ARG A 120 -11.31 1.04 -6.72
N ILE A 121 -10.46 1.08 -5.70
CA ILE A 121 -10.30 -0.06 -4.78
C ILE A 121 -11.61 -0.38 -4.06
N ARG A 122 -12.38 0.64 -3.70
CA ARG A 122 -13.66 0.45 -2.99
C ARG A 122 -14.77 -0.09 -3.89
N GLN A 123 -14.62 0.11 -5.18
CA GLN A 123 -15.59 -0.42 -6.13
C GLN A 123 -15.37 -1.92 -6.33
#